data_c07c1292d8b0a9d351106a95d1502ee3
#
_entry.id   c07c1292d8b0a9d351106a95d1502ee3
#
_cell.length_a   1.000
_cell.length_b   1.000
_cell.length_c   1.000
_cell.angle_alpha   90.00
_cell.angle_beta   90.00
_cell.angle_gamma   90.00
#
_symmetry.space_group_name_H-M   'P 1'
#
loop_
_entity.id
_entity.type
_entity.pdbx_description
1 polymer ?
#
loop_
_entity_poly.entity_id
_entity_poly.type
_entity_poly.pdbx_seq_one_letter_code
_entity_poly.pdbx_strand_id
1 'polypeptide(L)'
;MIAGIESGEIGYVLVKDLSRVGRDYLQVGFYTEVMFKERGVRFIAIANGVDSDKRESSEFAPFLNIMNEWYVRDSSRKITSVLHARGMSGKHTNSHCIYGYKKDPNDKDHWIIDEEAAEVVRRIYRMALESKGPYEIARILALEKVERPSYYLAQRGVGKHQSNFNPAERYTWRGGTVADILSKPEYMGHTVNFRTYKESYKDKRSRMTPKEDLVIFENTQEAIIDKETWERVQSLRKTIRRTDTIGAANPLTGLMFCADCGAKMYNHRGGAGLARDWAGRPNGRKRPERDEYNCSRYDLGNQHYNRYCTTHLIRTAVVNELLLEAIKEVCDYALNNEAAFMEQVCSASSERQVKAAKAIRQRKQRSEKRADELSRLIRKLYEDNVNGRLSDKLFEQMLHDFEAELESLTESVTQDEQELDRISRETVNAEKFLALVKKYTDFSELTPAMINEFVEKILVHQAEGKGASRTQEVEIFFNFVGKVEIPHEEIVLTEEEKAALAEQERRRAKKAEYNRRYMEKKRRQWREQREREQEQ
;
A
#
# COMPACT_ATOMS: atom_id res chain seq x y z
N MET A 1 24.90 30.31 -27.99
CA MET A 1 24.48 31.51 -28.72
C MET A 1 24.41 32.72 -27.77
N ILE A 2 23.58 32.74 -26.72
CA ILE A 2 23.45 33.91 -25.82
C ILE A 2 24.82 34.32 -25.23
N ALA A 3 25.60 33.41 -24.68
CA ALA A 3 26.92 33.70 -24.13
C ALA A 3 27.87 34.32 -25.17
N GLY A 4 27.84 33.88 -26.45
CA GLY A 4 28.65 34.45 -27.51
C GLY A 4 28.18 35.83 -27.98
N ILE A 5 26.91 36.18 -27.77
CA ILE A 5 26.36 37.54 -27.96
C ILE A 5 26.81 38.46 -26.83
N GLU A 6 26.76 37.96 -25.60
CA GLU A 6 27.18 38.70 -24.39
C GLU A 6 28.70 39.00 -24.42
N SER A 7 29.50 38.05 -24.93
CA SER A 7 30.95 38.26 -25.10
C SER A 7 31.34 39.12 -26.33
N GLY A 8 30.37 39.48 -27.18
CA GLY A 8 30.60 40.28 -28.38
C GLY A 8 31.18 39.49 -29.57
N GLU A 9 31.26 38.17 -29.51
CA GLU A 9 31.79 37.31 -30.59
C GLU A 9 30.78 37.14 -31.74
N ILE A 10 29.48 37.33 -31.49
CA ILE A 10 28.38 37.13 -32.45
C ILE A 10 27.75 38.46 -32.80
N GLY A 11 27.92 38.93 -34.04
CA GLY A 11 27.31 40.15 -34.58
C GLY A 11 26.05 39.90 -35.41
N TYR A 12 25.82 38.67 -35.85
CA TYR A 12 24.65 38.27 -36.66
C TYR A 12 24.01 37.01 -36.17
N VAL A 13 22.66 37.01 -36.07
CA VAL A 13 21.84 35.83 -35.78
C VAL A 13 20.89 35.60 -36.94
N LEU A 14 21.10 34.51 -37.69
CA LEU A 14 20.26 34.12 -38.82
C LEU A 14 19.49 32.84 -38.43
N VAL A 15 18.16 32.91 -38.50
CA VAL A 15 17.30 31.78 -38.24
C VAL A 15 16.33 31.51 -39.40
N LYS A 16 15.87 30.28 -39.53
CA LYS A 16 14.88 29.94 -40.54
C LYS A 16 13.57 30.68 -40.28
N ASP A 17 13.10 30.64 -39.04
CA ASP A 17 11.86 31.29 -38.57
C ASP A 17 12.00 31.68 -37.09
N LEU A 18 11.11 32.56 -36.61
CA LEU A 18 11.10 33.07 -35.23
C LEU A 18 10.95 31.96 -34.18
N SER A 19 10.29 30.86 -34.51
CA SER A 19 10.08 29.74 -33.55
C SER A 19 11.38 29.03 -33.17
N ARG A 20 12.47 29.24 -33.97
CA ARG A 20 13.81 28.70 -33.68
C ARG A 20 14.54 29.45 -32.58
N VAL A 21 14.20 30.70 -32.34
CA VAL A 21 14.76 31.49 -31.24
C VAL A 21 14.21 31.03 -29.89
N GLY A 22 12.94 30.75 -29.85
CA GLY A 22 12.27 30.26 -28.64
C GLY A 22 10.78 30.08 -28.84
N ARG A 23 10.13 29.44 -27.84
CA ARG A 23 8.67 29.21 -27.81
C ARG A 23 7.93 30.14 -26.85
N ASP A 24 8.66 30.91 -26.06
CA ASP A 24 8.11 31.90 -25.14
C ASP A 24 8.25 33.28 -25.75
N TYR A 25 7.11 33.91 -26.05
CA TYR A 25 7.10 35.21 -26.75
C TYR A 25 7.78 36.34 -25.95
N LEU A 26 7.70 36.28 -24.60
CA LEU A 26 8.36 37.26 -23.74
C LEU A 26 9.89 37.16 -23.85
N GLN A 27 10.42 35.94 -23.82
CA GLN A 27 11.85 35.71 -23.96
C GLN A 27 12.33 36.03 -25.38
N VAL A 28 11.58 35.60 -26.39
CA VAL A 28 11.94 35.90 -27.79
C VAL A 28 11.88 37.40 -28.04
N GLY A 29 10.82 38.08 -27.57
CA GLY A 29 10.68 39.55 -27.65
C GLY A 29 11.83 40.27 -26.93
N PHE A 30 12.15 39.86 -25.70
CA PHE A 30 13.30 40.43 -24.98
C PHE A 30 14.62 40.26 -25.74
N TYR A 31 14.88 39.09 -26.30
CA TYR A 31 16.12 38.87 -27.10
C TYR A 31 16.13 39.70 -28.39
N THR A 32 15.05 39.72 -29.17
CA THR A 32 15.01 40.37 -30.48
C THR A 32 14.84 41.87 -30.42
N GLU A 33 14.11 42.41 -29.43
CA GLU A 33 13.75 43.81 -29.33
C GLU A 33 14.68 44.61 -28.39
N VAL A 34 15.22 43.96 -27.36
CA VAL A 34 16.08 44.57 -26.33
C VAL A 34 17.52 44.13 -26.48
N MET A 35 17.83 42.88 -26.15
CA MET A 35 19.18 42.41 -25.99
C MET A 35 20.02 42.45 -27.27
N PHE A 36 19.49 42.02 -28.42
CA PHE A 36 20.23 42.04 -29.68
C PHE A 36 20.47 43.47 -30.14
N LYS A 37 19.51 44.37 -29.93
CA LYS A 37 19.69 45.80 -30.26
C LYS A 37 20.74 46.48 -29.38
N GLU A 38 20.69 46.24 -28.07
CA GLU A 38 21.68 46.78 -27.11
C GLU A 38 23.11 46.29 -27.41
N ARG A 39 23.25 45.08 -27.91
CA ARG A 39 24.53 44.47 -28.26
C ARG A 39 24.93 44.68 -29.71
N GLY A 40 24.17 45.43 -30.51
CA GLY A 40 24.45 45.69 -31.93
C GLY A 40 24.38 44.43 -32.81
N VAL A 41 23.64 43.41 -32.39
CA VAL A 41 23.50 42.17 -33.14
C VAL A 41 22.33 42.25 -34.11
N ARG A 42 22.60 42.07 -35.41
CA ARG A 42 21.57 41.99 -36.44
C ARG A 42 20.88 40.66 -36.43
N PHE A 43 19.55 40.65 -36.33
CA PHE A 43 18.71 39.47 -36.29
C PHE A 43 17.88 39.34 -37.58
N ILE A 44 17.95 38.16 -38.22
CA ILE A 44 17.21 37.88 -39.46
C ILE A 44 16.48 36.55 -39.34
N ALA A 45 15.13 36.59 -39.52
CA ALA A 45 14.27 35.39 -39.62
C ALA A 45 13.73 35.28 -41.06
N ILE A 46 14.30 34.34 -41.84
CA ILE A 46 14.11 34.30 -43.31
C ILE A 46 12.63 34.02 -43.66
N ALA A 47 12.02 32.98 -43.11
CA ALA A 47 10.64 32.58 -43.45
C ALA A 47 9.59 33.59 -42.97
N ASN A 48 9.90 34.42 -41.98
CA ASN A 48 8.99 35.45 -41.45
C ASN A 48 9.26 36.83 -42.09
N GLY A 49 10.29 36.99 -42.93
CA GLY A 49 10.65 38.29 -43.52
C GLY A 49 11.12 39.32 -42.49
N VAL A 50 11.52 38.87 -41.27
CA VAL A 50 11.97 39.77 -40.21
C VAL A 50 13.44 40.02 -40.32
N ASP A 51 13.85 41.31 -40.35
CA ASP A 51 15.22 41.78 -40.36
C ASP A 51 15.31 43.02 -39.46
N SER A 52 16.11 42.94 -38.38
CA SER A 52 16.23 44.00 -37.38
C SER A 52 16.75 45.35 -37.94
N ASP A 53 17.42 45.31 -39.11
CA ASP A 53 17.88 46.50 -39.79
C ASP A 53 16.78 47.19 -40.61
N LYS A 54 15.69 46.51 -40.93
CA LYS A 54 14.57 47.07 -41.69
C LYS A 54 13.41 47.42 -40.74
N ARG A 55 13.12 48.73 -40.64
CA ARG A 55 12.07 49.26 -39.72
C ARG A 55 10.72 48.64 -39.93
N GLU A 56 10.25 48.47 -41.18
CA GLU A 56 8.95 47.92 -41.54
C GLU A 56 8.79 46.44 -41.16
N SER A 57 9.84 45.62 -41.20
CA SER A 57 9.80 44.20 -40.85
C SER A 57 9.84 43.95 -39.34
N SER A 58 10.34 44.91 -38.57
CA SER A 58 10.46 44.80 -37.11
C SER A 58 9.15 45.05 -36.40
N GLU A 59 8.20 45.83 -36.97
CA GLU A 59 6.91 46.17 -36.33
C GLU A 59 5.96 44.96 -36.22
N PHE A 60 6.04 44.00 -37.15
CA PHE A 60 5.20 42.77 -37.11
C PHE A 60 5.77 41.62 -36.28
N ALA A 61 7.05 41.70 -35.90
CA ALA A 61 7.71 40.61 -35.17
C ALA A 61 7.01 40.26 -33.82
N PRO A 62 6.59 41.22 -32.98
CA PRO A 62 5.83 40.96 -31.75
C PRO A 62 4.53 40.22 -32.01
N PHE A 63 3.81 40.62 -33.08
CA PHE A 63 2.55 39.98 -33.45
C PHE A 63 2.72 38.51 -33.87
N LEU A 64 3.75 38.22 -34.68
CA LEU A 64 4.09 36.88 -35.09
C LEU A 64 4.52 36.01 -33.90
N ASN A 65 5.21 36.54 -32.92
CA ASN A 65 5.56 35.83 -31.68
C ASN A 65 4.32 35.48 -30.86
N ILE A 66 3.38 36.42 -30.71
CA ILE A 66 2.08 36.19 -30.04
C ILE A 66 1.28 35.11 -30.77
N MET A 67 1.21 35.13 -32.09
CA MET A 67 0.53 34.13 -32.91
C MET A 67 1.14 32.76 -32.77
N ASN A 68 2.48 32.65 -32.76
CA ASN A 68 3.19 31.38 -32.54
C ASN A 68 2.89 30.82 -31.15
N GLU A 69 2.88 31.63 -30.10
CA GLU A 69 2.53 31.19 -28.75
C GLU A 69 1.06 30.75 -28.67
N TRP A 70 0.16 31.51 -29.26
CA TRP A 70 -1.25 31.16 -29.30
C TRP A 70 -1.48 29.81 -30.00
N TYR A 71 -0.82 29.57 -31.13
CA TYR A 71 -0.89 28.29 -31.85
C TYR A 71 -0.40 27.11 -31.01
N VAL A 72 0.73 27.24 -30.33
CA VAL A 72 1.27 26.19 -29.43
C VAL A 72 0.30 25.93 -28.27
N ARG A 73 -0.25 26.98 -27.68
CA ARG A 73 -1.24 26.89 -26.59
C ARG A 73 -2.53 26.22 -27.05
N ASP A 74 -3.06 26.59 -28.21
CA ASP A 74 -4.27 25.99 -28.78
C ASP A 74 -4.05 24.51 -29.11
N SER A 75 -2.94 24.19 -29.77
CA SER A 75 -2.56 22.81 -30.08
C SER A 75 -2.41 21.96 -28.80
N SER A 76 -1.79 22.52 -27.76
CA SER A 76 -1.66 21.83 -26.47
C SER A 76 -3.03 21.57 -25.82
N ARG A 77 -3.95 22.55 -25.86
CA ARG A 77 -5.31 22.37 -25.35
C ARG A 77 -6.08 21.28 -26.09
N LYS A 78 -6.02 21.28 -27.44
CA LYS A 78 -6.67 20.26 -28.27
C LYS A 78 -6.13 18.86 -27.97
N ILE A 79 -4.82 18.69 -27.91
CA ILE A 79 -4.19 17.40 -27.57
C ILE A 79 -4.62 16.95 -26.17
N THR A 80 -4.60 17.83 -25.18
CA THR A 80 -5.00 17.50 -23.80
C THR A 80 -6.48 17.12 -23.73
N SER A 81 -7.37 17.85 -24.44
CA SER A 81 -8.80 17.53 -24.50
C SER A 81 -9.07 16.16 -25.10
N VAL A 82 -8.41 15.82 -26.22
CA VAL A 82 -8.53 14.48 -26.86
C VAL A 82 -8.02 13.38 -25.95
N LEU A 83 -6.86 13.57 -25.29
CA LEU A 83 -6.31 12.61 -24.34
C LEU A 83 -7.22 12.44 -23.12
N HIS A 84 -7.82 13.53 -22.64
CA HIS A 84 -8.76 13.49 -21.52
C HIS A 84 -10.03 12.73 -21.91
N ALA A 85 -10.65 13.06 -23.05
CA ALA A 85 -11.83 12.35 -23.54
C ALA A 85 -11.55 10.85 -23.73
N ARG A 86 -10.41 10.50 -24.33
CA ARG A 86 -9.96 9.11 -24.47
C ARG A 86 -9.78 8.43 -23.11
N GLY A 87 -9.12 9.07 -22.16
CA GLY A 87 -8.88 8.52 -20.83
C GLY A 87 -10.17 8.34 -20.05
N MET A 88 -11.13 9.25 -20.17
CA MET A 88 -12.44 9.16 -19.51
C MET A 88 -13.35 8.11 -20.17
N SER A 89 -13.08 7.67 -21.38
CA SER A 89 -13.79 6.53 -22.02
C SER A 89 -13.22 5.15 -21.65
N GLY A 90 -12.32 5.07 -20.65
CA GLY A 90 -11.72 3.81 -20.20
C GLY A 90 -10.55 3.31 -21.05
N LYS A 91 -10.18 4.01 -22.12
CA LYS A 91 -9.06 3.63 -22.98
C LYS A 91 -7.73 4.04 -22.37
N HIS A 92 -6.69 3.25 -22.59
CA HIS A 92 -5.35 3.58 -22.15
C HIS A 92 -4.83 4.87 -22.81
N THR A 93 -4.39 5.82 -22.00
CA THR A 93 -3.74 7.06 -22.47
C THR A 93 -2.24 6.89 -22.69
N ASN A 94 -1.65 5.83 -22.15
CA ASN A 94 -0.24 5.51 -22.31
C ASN A 94 0.07 4.98 -23.72
N SER A 95 1.18 5.46 -24.30
CA SER A 95 1.62 5.00 -25.63
C SER A 95 2.10 3.54 -25.62
N HIS A 96 2.53 3.02 -24.48
CA HIS A 96 3.11 1.68 -24.31
C HIS A 96 2.43 0.94 -23.17
N CYS A 97 2.37 -0.39 -23.29
CA CYS A 97 1.94 -1.26 -22.21
C CYS A 97 3.00 -1.28 -21.08
N ILE A 98 2.56 -1.58 -19.87
CA ILE A 98 3.49 -1.89 -18.78
C ILE A 98 4.12 -3.28 -19.01
N TYR A 99 5.23 -3.54 -18.37
CA TYR A 99 5.91 -4.85 -18.41
C TYR A 99 4.95 -5.96 -17.96
N GLY A 100 4.83 -7.03 -18.70
CA GLY A 100 3.84 -8.10 -18.50
C GLY A 100 2.64 -8.03 -19.44
N TYR A 101 2.45 -6.91 -20.14
CA TYR A 101 1.41 -6.74 -21.15
C TYR A 101 1.99 -6.29 -22.49
N LYS A 102 1.28 -6.64 -23.56
CA LYS A 102 1.51 -6.17 -24.93
C LYS A 102 0.20 -5.71 -25.54
N LYS A 103 0.27 -4.89 -26.59
CA LYS A 103 -0.93 -4.45 -27.31
C LYS A 103 -1.50 -5.61 -28.13
N ASP A 104 -2.83 -5.72 -28.15
CA ASP A 104 -3.50 -6.64 -29.06
C ASP A 104 -3.23 -6.22 -30.52
N PRO A 105 -2.79 -7.13 -31.38
CA PRO A 105 -2.61 -6.85 -32.81
C PRO A 105 -3.88 -6.35 -33.50
N ASN A 106 -5.06 -6.80 -33.05
CA ASN A 106 -6.36 -6.48 -33.63
C ASN A 106 -6.98 -5.21 -33.04
N ASP A 107 -6.72 -4.93 -31.76
CA ASP A 107 -7.19 -3.72 -31.05
C ASP A 107 -6.07 -3.07 -30.25
N LYS A 108 -5.50 -1.99 -30.80
CA LYS A 108 -4.40 -1.26 -30.14
C LYS A 108 -4.77 -0.58 -28.82
N ASP A 109 -6.06 -0.47 -28.53
CA ASP A 109 -6.57 0.10 -27.28
C ASP A 109 -6.72 -0.97 -26.19
N HIS A 110 -6.66 -2.25 -26.54
CA HIS A 110 -6.71 -3.38 -25.62
C HIS A 110 -5.31 -3.95 -25.34
N TRP A 111 -5.09 -4.37 -24.08
CA TRP A 111 -3.84 -5.00 -23.65
C TRP A 111 -4.08 -6.49 -23.42
N ILE A 112 -3.20 -7.31 -23.97
CA ILE A 112 -3.17 -8.76 -23.76
C ILE A 112 -1.93 -9.15 -22.97
N ILE A 113 -1.97 -10.27 -22.28
CA ILE A 113 -0.86 -10.78 -21.48
C ILE A 113 0.32 -11.15 -22.38
N ASP A 114 1.52 -10.74 -21.98
CA ASP A 114 2.79 -11.21 -22.52
C ASP A 114 3.35 -12.26 -21.54
N GLU A 115 3.08 -13.55 -21.82
CA GLU A 115 3.32 -14.63 -20.86
C GLU A 115 4.76 -14.70 -20.33
N GLU A 116 5.75 -14.44 -21.18
CA GLU A 116 7.16 -14.46 -20.76
C GLU A 116 7.44 -13.39 -19.69
N ALA A 117 6.95 -12.18 -19.91
CA ALA A 117 7.10 -11.08 -18.96
C ALA A 117 6.14 -11.22 -17.77
N ALA A 118 4.93 -11.76 -17.99
CA ALA A 118 3.93 -11.96 -16.95
C ALA A 118 4.38 -12.98 -15.90
N GLU A 119 5.07 -14.07 -16.31
CA GLU A 119 5.60 -15.02 -15.34
C GLU A 119 6.64 -14.40 -14.39
N VAL A 120 7.46 -13.47 -14.89
CA VAL A 120 8.37 -12.71 -14.03
C VAL A 120 7.58 -11.82 -13.05
N VAL A 121 6.48 -11.19 -13.48
CA VAL A 121 5.61 -10.40 -12.61
C VAL A 121 4.99 -11.29 -11.54
N ARG A 122 4.38 -12.43 -11.90
CA ARG A 122 3.80 -13.40 -10.95
C ARG A 122 4.85 -13.86 -9.92
N ARG A 123 6.06 -14.11 -10.38
CA ARG A 123 7.18 -14.49 -9.52
C ARG A 123 7.58 -13.39 -8.54
N ILE A 124 7.60 -12.13 -8.96
CA ILE A 124 7.85 -10.98 -8.08
C ILE A 124 6.80 -10.92 -6.97
N TYR A 125 5.52 -11.13 -7.30
CA TYR A 125 4.44 -11.14 -6.31
C TYR A 125 4.55 -12.33 -5.35
N ARG A 126 4.89 -13.55 -5.82
CA ARG A 126 5.17 -14.71 -4.96
C ARG A 126 6.29 -14.42 -3.95
N MET A 127 7.42 -13.88 -4.41
CA MET A 127 8.53 -13.50 -3.53
C MET A 127 8.14 -12.40 -2.52
N ALA A 128 7.25 -11.48 -2.90
CA ALA A 128 6.74 -10.47 -1.98
C ALA A 128 5.85 -11.08 -0.88
N LEU A 129 5.02 -12.09 -1.20
CA LEU A 129 4.25 -12.87 -0.22
C LEU A 129 5.16 -13.66 0.73
N GLU A 130 6.32 -14.11 0.26
CA GLU A 130 7.38 -14.71 1.09
C GLU A 130 8.13 -13.69 1.97
N SER A 131 7.61 -12.48 2.10
CA SER A 131 8.20 -11.39 2.89
C SER A 131 9.52 -10.82 2.38
N LYS A 132 9.92 -11.13 1.15
CA LYS A 132 11.12 -10.56 0.53
C LYS A 132 10.87 -9.09 0.15
N GLY A 133 11.81 -8.23 0.51
CA GLY A 133 11.74 -6.81 0.18
C GLY A 133 12.08 -6.52 -1.29
N PRO A 134 11.65 -5.36 -1.86
CA PRO A 134 11.90 -5.04 -3.27
C PRO A 134 13.38 -5.06 -3.68
N TYR A 135 14.29 -4.68 -2.80
CA TYR A 135 15.73 -4.72 -3.05
C TYR A 135 16.28 -6.15 -3.06
N GLU A 136 15.77 -7.00 -2.19
CA GLU A 136 16.13 -8.42 -2.14
C GLU A 136 15.63 -9.17 -3.38
N ILE A 137 14.37 -8.94 -3.77
CA ILE A 137 13.79 -9.47 -5.00
C ILE A 137 14.63 -9.04 -6.22
N ALA A 138 14.98 -7.76 -6.32
CA ALA A 138 15.83 -7.25 -7.39
C ALA A 138 17.20 -7.95 -7.43
N ARG A 139 17.81 -8.19 -6.27
CA ARG A 139 19.08 -8.92 -6.16
C ARG A 139 18.95 -10.38 -6.64
N ILE A 140 17.89 -11.07 -6.25
CA ILE A 140 17.62 -12.47 -6.68
C ILE A 140 17.48 -12.53 -8.19
N LEU A 141 16.63 -11.67 -8.79
CA LEU A 141 16.41 -11.62 -10.24
C LEU A 141 17.71 -11.30 -11.01
N ALA A 142 18.54 -10.42 -10.45
CA ALA A 142 19.83 -10.07 -11.06
C ALA A 142 20.82 -11.25 -11.01
N LEU A 143 20.91 -11.96 -9.89
CA LEU A 143 21.77 -13.15 -9.72
C LEU A 143 21.37 -14.29 -10.67
N GLU A 144 20.08 -14.49 -10.87
CA GLU A 144 19.54 -15.50 -11.78
C GLU A 144 19.55 -15.08 -13.25
N LYS A 145 20.09 -13.90 -13.54
CA LYS A 145 20.22 -13.34 -14.91
C LYS A 145 18.85 -13.22 -15.61
N VAL A 146 17.82 -12.81 -14.88
CA VAL A 146 16.53 -12.42 -15.47
C VAL A 146 16.66 -11.04 -16.11
N GLU A 147 16.20 -10.87 -17.32
CA GLU A 147 16.27 -9.58 -18.02
C GLU A 147 15.40 -8.51 -17.34
N ARG A 148 15.96 -7.31 -17.14
CA ARG A 148 15.20 -6.19 -16.57
C ARG A 148 14.15 -5.69 -17.58
N PRO A 149 13.01 -5.13 -17.11
CA PRO A 149 11.91 -4.69 -17.98
C PRO A 149 12.34 -3.75 -19.12
N SER A 150 13.20 -2.77 -18.85
CA SER A 150 13.64 -1.82 -19.86
C SER A 150 14.49 -2.46 -20.96
N TYR A 151 15.29 -3.49 -20.65
CA TYR A 151 16.06 -4.23 -21.63
C TYR A 151 15.15 -5.12 -22.48
N TYR A 152 14.26 -5.85 -21.84
CA TYR A 152 13.25 -6.71 -22.48
C TYR A 152 12.39 -5.93 -23.48
N LEU A 153 11.89 -4.75 -23.09
CA LEU A 153 11.09 -3.88 -23.94
C LEU A 153 11.91 -3.25 -25.07
N ALA A 154 13.19 -2.88 -24.82
CA ALA A 154 14.07 -2.32 -25.83
C ALA A 154 14.35 -3.30 -26.98
N GLN A 155 14.60 -4.58 -26.67
CA GLN A 155 14.79 -5.63 -27.67
C GLN A 155 13.57 -5.80 -28.58
N ARG A 156 12.36 -5.59 -28.04
CA ARG A 156 11.09 -5.70 -28.78
C ARG A 156 10.66 -4.40 -29.47
N GLY A 157 11.53 -3.40 -29.48
CA GLY A 157 11.26 -2.12 -30.16
C GLY A 157 10.21 -1.26 -29.48
N VAL A 158 9.88 -1.51 -28.21
CA VAL A 158 8.82 -0.80 -27.51
C VAL A 158 9.31 0.57 -27.03
N GLY A 159 8.76 1.61 -27.59
CA GLY A 159 8.88 2.99 -27.13
C GLY A 159 10.29 3.56 -27.07
N LYS A 160 10.53 4.46 -26.12
CA LYS A 160 11.83 5.11 -25.91
C LYS A 160 12.89 4.20 -25.28
N HIS A 161 12.57 2.95 -24.99
CA HIS A 161 13.53 2.03 -24.39
C HIS A 161 14.71 1.74 -25.31
N GLN A 162 14.48 1.76 -26.63
CA GLN A 162 15.57 1.60 -27.63
C GLN A 162 16.64 2.70 -27.54
N SER A 163 16.25 3.96 -27.32
CA SER A 163 17.22 5.07 -27.25
C SER A 163 18.10 5.01 -26.00
N ASN A 164 17.66 4.31 -24.95
CA ASN A 164 18.38 4.13 -23.69
C ASN A 164 18.89 2.68 -23.51
N PHE A 165 19.02 1.94 -24.62
CA PHE A 165 19.47 0.57 -24.59
C PHE A 165 20.93 0.47 -24.16
N ASN A 166 21.17 -0.23 -23.05
CA ASN A 166 22.51 -0.50 -22.53
C ASN A 166 22.69 -2.00 -22.27
N PRO A 167 23.45 -2.71 -23.13
CA PRO A 167 23.70 -4.14 -22.97
C PRO A 167 24.37 -4.52 -21.65
N ALA A 168 25.23 -3.65 -21.11
CA ALA A 168 25.92 -3.87 -19.84
C ALA A 168 24.95 -3.95 -18.64
N GLU A 169 23.79 -3.33 -18.75
CA GLU A 169 22.78 -3.33 -17.70
C GLU A 169 21.65 -4.37 -17.91
N ARG A 170 21.84 -5.39 -18.73
CA ARG A 170 20.83 -6.39 -19.08
C ARG A 170 20.10 -6.98 -17.87
N TYR A 171 20.87 -7.34 -16.83
CA TYR A 171 20.40 -8.02 -15.63
C TYR A 171 20.39 -7.12 -14.39
N THR A 172 20.64 -5.82 -14.56
CA THR A 172 20.72 -4.89 -13.43
C THR A 172 19.33 -4.48 -12.97
N TRP A 173 18.71 -5.32 -12.15
CA TRP A 173 17.46 -4.99 -11.48
C TRP A 173 17.68 -3.97 -10.36
N ARG A 174 16.75 -3.05 -10.21
CA ARG A 174 16.73 -2.05 -9.12
C ARG A 174 15.52 -2.27 -8.23
N GLY A 175 15.69 -2.12 -6.90
CA GLY A 175 14.59 -2.24 -5.96
C GLY A 175 13.43 -1.28 -6.25
N GLY A 176 13.73 -0.08 -6.78
CA GLY A 176 12.69 0.85 -7.24
C GLY A 176 11.83 0.32 -8.38
N THR A 177 12.41 -0.42 -9.34
CA THR A 177 11.66 -1.05 -10.43
C THR A 177 10.72 -2.14 -9.90
N VAL A 178 11.18 -2.96 -8.96
CA VAL A 178 10.35 -3.98 -8.31
C VAL A 178 9.23 -3.32 -7.48
N ALA A 179 9.55 -2.26 -6.73
CA ALA A 179 8.57 -1.51 -5.96
C ALA A 179 7.49 -0.87 -6.84
N ASP A 180 7.87 -0.37 -8.02
CA ASP A 180 6.94 0.17 -9.02
C ASP A 180 6.03 -0.94 -9.58
N ILE A 181 6.56 -2.11 -9.95
CA ILE A 181 5.77 -3.27 -10.37
C ILE A 181 4.75 -3.65 -9.29
N LEU A 182 5.18 -3.82 -8.04
CA LEU A 182 4.31 -4.19 -6.92
C LEU A 182 3.24 -3.15 -6.58
N SER A 183 3.33 -1.91 -7.06
CA SER A 183 2.39 -0.83 -6.75
C SER A 183 1.32 -0.58 -7.80
N LYS A 184 1.39 -1.24 -8.96
CA LYS A 184 0.52 -0.98 -10.10
C LYS A 184 -0.76 -1.80 -10.06
N PRO A 185 -1.95 -1.16 -9.89
CA PRO A 185 -3.22 -1.87 -9.95
C PRO A 185 -3.58 -2.37 -11.35
N GLU A 186 -2.86 -1.94 -12.39
CA GLU A 186 -3.03 -2.45 -13.75
C GLU A 186 -2.79 -3.96 -13.85
N TYR A 187 -2.02 -4.54 -12.93
CA TYR A 187 -1.82 -5.99 -12.88
C TYR A 187 -3.05 -6.78 -12.43
N MET A 188 -4.03 -6.10 -11.79
CA MET A 188 -5.36 -6.66 -11.51
C MET A 188 -6.33 -6.54 -12.69
N GLY A 189 -5.85 -6.14 -13.86
CA GLY A 189 -6.70 -5.96 -15.05
C GLY A 189 -7.37 -4.58 -15.15
N HIS A 190 -6.90 -3.58 -14.40
CA HIS A 190 -7.47 -2.24 -14.38
C HIS A 190 -6.75 -1.29 -15.35
N THR A 191 -7.47 -0.32 -15.89
CA THR A 191 -6.87 0.82 -16.58
C THR A 191 -6.74 1.99 -15.61
N VAL A 192 -5.53 2.52 -15.42
CA VAL A 192 -5.28 3.71 -14.59
C VAL A 192 -4.77 4.83 -15.45
N ASN A 193 -5.56 5.88 -15.58
CA ASN A 193 -5.24 7.06 -16.36
C ASN A 193 -4.88 8.26 -15.49
N PHE A 194 -4.26 9.26 -16.10
CA PHE A 194 -3.93 10.57 -15.50
C PHE A 194 -3.08 10.50 -14.22
N ARG A 195 -2.15 9.54 -14.12
CA ARG A 195 -1.22 9.42 -12.98
C ARG A 195 -0.36 10.66 -12.75
N THR A 196 -0.14 11.44 -13.80
CA THR A 196 0.62 12.67 -13.74
C THR A 196 -0.07 13.77 -14.51
N TYR A 197 0.09 15.00 -14.04
CA TYR A 197 -0.41 16.19 -14.72
C TYR A 197 0.65 17.28 -14.80
N LYS A 198 0.44 18.24 -15.70
CA LYS A 198 1.21 19.48 -15.80
C LYS A 198 0.27 20.65 -15.65
N GLU A 199 0.65 21.65 -14.87
CA GLU A 199 -0.19 22.84 -14.67
C GLU A 199 -0.31 23.69 -15.92
N SER A 200 0.75 23.72 -16.75
CA SER A 200 0.79 24.51 -17.97
C SER A 200 1.61 23.80 -19.03
N TYR A 201 1.35 24.08 -20.30
CA TYR A 201 2.18 23.63 -21.41
C TYR A 201 3.63 24.16 -21.35
N LYS A 202 3.85 25.27 -20.66
CA LYS A 202 5.17 25.86 -20.38
C LYS A 202 5.90 25.14 -19.24
N ASP A 203 5.17 24.49 -18.33
CA ASP A 203 5.77 23.80 -17.20
C ASP A 203 6.39 22.47 -17.65
N LYS A 204 7.70 22.37 -17.48
CA LYS A 204 8.45 21.15 -17.77
C LYS A 204 8.29 20.09 -16.69
N ARG A 205 7.83 20.47 -15.47
CA ARG A 205 7.69 19.58 -14.34
C ARG A 205 6.37 18.80 -14.42
N SER A 206 6.45 17.50 -14.31
CA SER A 206 5.28 16.63 -14.16
C SER A 206 5.05 16.39 -12.68
N ARG A 207 3.80 16.57 -12.22
CA ARG A 207 3.39 16.30 -10.84
C ARG A 207 2.56 15.04 -10.78
N MET A 208 2.68 14.31 -9.68
CA MET A 208 1.84 13.12 -9.45
C MET A 208 0.43 13.56 -9.07
N THR A 209 -0.54 12.92 -9.65
CA THR A 209 -1.96 13.08 -9.29
C THR A 209 -2.20 12.45 -7.92
N PRO A 210 -2.91 13.11 -6.99
CA PRO A 210 -3.34 12.50 -5.74
C PRO A 210 -4.09 11.19 -6.00
N LYS A 211 -3.99 10.24 -5.07
CA LYS A 211 -4.63 8.92 -5.25
C LYS A 211 -6.15 9.00 -5.39
N GLU A 212 -6.74 9.99 -4.75
CA GLU A 212 -8.18 10.27 -4.74
C GLU A 212 -8.70 10.76 -6.10
N ASP A 213 -7.83 11.43 -6.86
CA ASP A 213 -8.16 12.00 -8.19
C ASP A 213 -7.76 11.06 -9.35
N LEU A 214 -7.26 9.87 -9.05
CA LEU A 214 -6.89 8.88 -10.08
C LEU A 214 -8.15 8.30 -10.73
N VAL A 215 -8.19 8.33 -12.05
CA VAL A 215 -9.27 7.71 -12.82
C VAL A 215 -8.92 6.24 -13.08
N ILE A 216 -9.67 5.34 -12.44
CA ILE A 216 -9.46 3.89 -12.52
C ILE A 216 -10.71 3.25 -13.13
N PHE A 217 -10.52 2.46 -14.17
CA PHE A 217 -11.55 1.61 -14.77
C PHE A 217 -11.21 0.16 -14.44
N GLU A 218 -12.12 -0.52 -13.77
CA GLU A 218 -11.90 -1.89 -13.32
C GLU A 218 -12.16 -2.90 -14.44
N ASN A 219 -11.39 -4.00 -14.44
CA ASN A 219 -11.57 -5.17 -15.32
C ASN A 219 -11.63 -4.85 -16.82
N THR A 220 -10.77 -3.96 -17.28
CA THR A 220 -10.67 -3.57 -18.69
C THR A 220 -9.79 -4.51 -19.51
N GLN A 221 -9.02 -5.36 -18.86
CA GLN A 221 -8.10 -6.33 -19.46
C GLN A 221 -7.95 -7.56 -18.57
N GLU A 222 -7.35 -8.63 -19.09
CA GLU A 222 -7.08 -9.84 -18.34
C GLU A 222 -6.07 -9.57 -17.21
N ALA A 223 -6.37 -10.04 -15.99
CA ALA A 223 -5.52 -9.85 -14.81
C ALA A 223 -4.33 -10.82 -14.82
N ILE A 224 -3.12 -10.31 -14.59
CA ILE A 224 -1.92 -11.14 -14.34
C ILE A 224 -1.90 -11.62 -12.88
N ILE A 225 -2.39 -10.77 -11.97
CA ILE A 225 -2.44 -11.01 -10.52
C ILE A 225 -3.87 -10.83 -10.06
N ASP A 226 -4.37 -11.77 -9.27
CA ASP A 226 -5.68 -11.65 -8.65
C ASP A 226 -5.73 -10.52 -7.62
N LYS A 227 -6.92 -9.99 -7.38
CA LYS A 227 -7.16 -8.87 -6.48
C LYS A 227 -6.69 -9.15 -5.05
N GLU A 228 -6.91 -10.37 -4.56
CA GLU A 228 -6.56 -10.76 -3.20
C GLU A 228 -5.04 -10.77 -2.99
N THR A 229 -4.31 -11.37 -3.91
CA THR A 229 -2.84 -11.36 -3.90
C THR A 229 -2.29 -9.94 -3.94
N TRP A 230 -2.87 -9.07 -4.78
CA TRP A 230 -2.44 -7.68 -4.88
C TRP A 230 -2.69 -6.92 -3.57
N GLU A 231 -3.91 -6.96 -3.03
CA GLU A 231 -4.28 -6.28 -1.77
C GLU A 231 -3.42 -6.76 -0.61
N ARG A 232 -3.13 -8.06 -0.55
CA ARG A 232 -2.28 -8.66 0.46
C ARG A 232 -0.85 -8.14 0.38
N VAL A 233 -0.27 -8.09 -0.82
CA VAL A 233 1.05 -7.50 -1.03
C VAL A 233 1.06 -6.02 -0.63
N GLN A 234 0.00 -5.24 -0.96
CA GLN A 234 -0.08 -3.85 -0.49
C GLN A 234 -0.13 -3.76 1.04
N SER A 235 -0.89 -4.64 1.72
CA SER A 235 -0.94 -4.69 3.18
C SER A 235 0.44 -4.97 3.80
N LEU A 236 1.16 -5.97 3.28
CA LEU A 236 2.52 -6.30 3.71
C LEU A 236 3.49 -5.12 3.51
N ARG A 237 3.33 -4.35 2.43
CA ARG A 237 4.17 -3.19 2.10
C ARG A 237 3.87 -1.93 2.91
N LYS A 238 2.70 -1.83 3.57
CA LYS A 238 2.39 -0.70 4.48
C LYS A 238 3.35 -0.64 5.68
N THR A 239 3.94 -1.77 6.05
CA THR A 239 4.89 -1.84 7.16
C THR A 239 6.31 -1.87 6.62
N ILE A 240 7.11 -0.89 7.03
CA ILE A 240 8.53 -0.86 6.70
C ILE A 240 9.22 -1.97 7.50
N ARG A 241 9.68 -3.01 6.81
CA ARG A 241 10.46 -4.09 7.40
C ARG A 241 11.93 -3.73 7.27
N ARG A 242 12.59 -3.48 8.40
CA ARG A 242 14.04 -3.30 8.43
C ARG A 242 14.69 -4.69 8.40
N THR A 243 15.65 -4.87 7.52
CA THR A 243 16.52 -6.06 7.53
C THR A 243 17.47 -5.97 8.71
N ASP A 244 17.78 -7.10 9.31
CA ASP A 244 18.86 -7.21 10.30
C ASP A 244 20.26 -7.20 9.62
N THR A 245 21.30 -7.44 10.40
CA THR A 245 22.69 -7.55 9.89
C THR A 245 22.88 -8.74 8.95
N ILE A 246 21.98 -9.71 8.96
CA ILE A 246 21.99 -10.90 8.08
C ILE A 246 21.22 -10.61 6.78
N GLY A 247 20.48 -9.51 6.73
CA GLY A 247 19.72 -9.09 5.54
C GLY A 247 18.30 -9.66 5.45
N ALA A 248 17.84 -10.43 6.46
CA ALA A 248 16.49 -10.98 6.51
C ALA A 248 15.57 -10.21 7.45
N ALA A 249 14.37 -9.83 6.96
CA ALA A 249 13.34 -9.27 7.80
C ALA A 249 12.58 -10.38 8.56
N ASN A 250 12.24 -10.14 9.85
CA ASN A 250 11.41 -11.09 10.58
C ASN A 250 9.99 -11.14 9.98
N PRO A 251 9.46 -12.31 9.60
CA PRO A 251 8.15 -12.48 8.98
C PRO A 251 6.98 -11.91 9.81
N LEU A 252 7.08 -11.96 11.13
CA LEU A 252 6.07 -11.44 12.07
C LEU A 252 6.02 -9.90 12.14
N THR A 253 7.01 -9.20 11.56
CA THR A 253 7.06 -7.73 11.60
C THR A 253 5.88 -7.13 10.86
N GLY A 254 5.08 -6.36 11.59
CA GLY A 254 3.88 -5.71 11.06
C GLY A 254 2.58 -6.48 11.28
N LEU A 255 2.66 -7.72 11.76
CA LEU A 255 1.52 -8.53 12.18
C LEU A 255 1.27 -8.46 13.69
N MET A 256 2.27 -8.07 14.49
CA MET A 256 2.19 -8.03 15.94
C MET A 256 1.78 -6.66 16.46
N PHE A 257 0.80 -6.64 17.36
CA PHE A 257 0.25 -5.44 17.98
C PHE A 257 0.11 -5.63 19.49
N CYS A 258 0.24 -4.54 20.24
CA CYS A 258 -0.05 -4.51 21.65
C CYS A 258 -1.57 -4.51 21.87
N ALA A 259 -2.09 -5.44 22.68
CA ALA A 259 -3.51 -5.52 22.98
C ALA A 259 -4.02 -4.29 23.75
N ASP A 260 -3.21 -3.74 24.66
CA ASP A 260 -3.62 -2.64 25.54
C ASP A 260 -3.69 -1.29 24.82
N CYS A 261 -2.71 -0.99 23.93
CA CYS A 261 -2.62 0.33 23.31
C CYS A 261 -2.79 0.33 21.79
N GLY A 262 -2.97 -0.83 21.16
CA GLY A 262 -3.14 -1.00 19.71
C GLY A 262 -1.90 -0.66 18.86
N ALA A 263 -0.78 -0.29 19.47
CA ALA A 263 0.42 0.07 18.74
C ALA A 263 1.14 -1.16 18.18
N LYS A 264 1.83 -1.01 17.04
CA LYS A 264 2.67 -2.07 16.49
C LYS A 264 3.80 -2.42 17.45
N MET A 265 4.18 -3.70 17.49
CA MET A 265 5.32 -4.15 18.25
C MET A 265 6.58 -4.13 17.38
N TYR A 266 7.69 -3.72 17.97
CA TYR A 266 8.99 -3.67 17.32
C TYR A 266 9.82 -4.91 17.63
N ASN A 267 10.44 -5.47 16.61
CA ASN A 267 11.38 -6.58 16.76
C ASN A 267 12.75 -6.06 17.18
N HIS A 268 13.27 -6.60 18.27
CA HIS A 268 14.61 -6.33 18.79
C HIS A 268 15.49 -7.57 18.61
N ARG A 269 16.44 -7.48 17.70
CA ARG A 269 17.44 -8.51 17.46
C ARG A 269 18.81 -8.05 17.89
N GLY A 270 19.57 -8.96 18.47
CA GLY A 270 20.95 -8.73 18.82
C GLY A 270 21.69 -10.04 18.96
N GLY A 271 22.82 -10.21 18.27
CA GLY A 271 23.66 -11.39 18.39
C GLY A 271 24.22 -11.58 19.80
N ALA A 272 24.62 -12.79 20.10
CA ALA A 272 25.40 -13.12 21.30
C ALA A 272 26.70 -12.30 21.31
N GLY A 273 27.09 -11.80 22.45
CA GLY A 273 28.28 -10.96 22.56
C GLY A 273 28.63 -10.64 24.01
N LEU A 274 29.61 -9.76 24.20
CA LEU A 274 29.95 -9.25 25.52
C LEU A 274 29.06 -8.03 25.84
N ALA A 275 28.50 -8.04 27.04
CA ALA A 275 27.80 -6.88 27.56
C ALA A 275 28.80 -5.72 27.74
N ARG A 276 28.34 -4.49 27.51
CA ARG A 276 29.20 -3.31 27.63
C ARG A 276 28.80 -2.50 28.88
N ASP A 277 29.79 -1.84 29.50
CA ASP A 277 29.54 -0.90 30.55
C ASP A 277 28.96 0.44 30.03
N TRP A 278 28.70 1.40 30.90
CA TRP A 278 28.21 2.72 30.56
C TRP A 278 29.15 3.53 29.63
N ALA A 279 30.46 3.17 29.61
CA ALA A 279 31.47 3.77 28.74
C ALA A 279 31.65 2.99 27.42
N GLY A 280 30.77 1.97 27.14
CA GLY A 280 30.82 1.17 25.93
C GLY A 280 31.89 0.08 25.93
N ARG A 281 32.61 -0.18 27.05
CA ARG A 281 33.66 -1.20 27.14
C ARG A 281 33.08 -2.55 27.53
N PRO A 282 33.63 -3.68 26.97
CA PRO A 282 33.20 -5.00 27.38
C PRO A 282 33.39 -5.23 28.89
N ASN A 283 32.33 -5.66 29.57
CA ASN A 283 32.37 -5.88 31.05
C ASN A 283 32.57 -7.36 31.43
N GLY A 284 32.95 -8.21 30.48
CA GLY A 284 33.19 -9.65 30.67
C GLY A 284 31.93 -10.51 30.79
N ARG A 285 30.73 -9.94 30.88
CA ARG A 285 29.47 -10.70 30.91
C ARG A 285 29.02 -11.06 29.52
N LYS A 286 28.70 -12.34 29.29
CA LYS A 286 28.10 -12.79 28.03
C LYS A 286 26.66 -12.28 27.95
N ARG A 287 26.33 -11.59 26.87
CA ARG A 287 24.96 -11.22 26.52
C ARG A 287 24.40 -12.33 25.64
N PRO A 288 23.25 -12.96 25.99
CA PRO A 288 22.61 -13.95 25.15
C PRO A 288 22.11 -13.31 23.84
N GLU A 289 21.89 -14.15 22.86
CA GLU A 289 21.17 -13.77 21.65
C GLU A 289 19.77 -13.28 22.02
N ARG A 290 19.35 -12.20 21.37
CA ARG A 290 18.07 -11.56 21.61
C ARG A 290 17.29 -11.52 20.32
N ASP A 291 16.12 -12.11 20.30
CA ASP A 291 15.12 -11.99 19.24
C ASP A 291 13.74 -11.96 19.91
N GLU A 292 13.20 -10.75 20.06
CA GLU A 292 11.98 -10.51 20.83
C GLU A 292 11.21 -9.31 20.28
N TYR A 293 9.92 -9.30 20.52
CA TYR A 293 9.03 -8.19 20.21
C TYR A 293 8.64 -7.43 21.47
N ASN A 294 8.56 -6.09 21.36
CA ASN A 294 8.07 -5.24 22.44
C ASN A 294 7.19 -4.12 21.89
N CYS A 295 6.31 -3.60 22.74
CA CYS A 295 5.41 -2.50 22.38
C CYS A 295 6.20 -1.24 21.98
N SER A 296 5.93 -0.71 20.77
CA SER A 296 6.64 0.49 20.28
C SER A 296 6.38 1.74 21.12
N ARG A 297 5.17 1.89 21.68
CA ARG A 297 4.87 3.03 22.59
C ARG A 297 5.61 2.94 23.91
N TYR A 298 5.83 1.72 24.42
CA TYR A 298 6.65 1.54 25.61
C TYR A 298 8.11 1.87 25.33
N ASP A 299 8.68 1.38 24.21
CA ASP A 299 10.07 1.61 23.86
C ASP A 299 10.36 3.10 23.59
N LEU A 300 9.51 3.76 22.79
CA LEU A 300 9.63 5.19 22.52
C LEU A 300 9.37 6.04 23.78
N GLY A 301 8.41 5.62 24.62
CA GLY A 301 8.12 6.29 25.89
C GLY A 301 9.28 6.24 26.88
N ASN A 302 10.05 5.15 26.91
CA ASN A 302 11.27 5.05 27.71
C ASN A 302 12.35 6.03 27.24
N GLN A 303 12.47 6.29 25.94
CA GLN A 303 13.43 7.25 25.39
C GLN A 303 13.05 8.71 25.70
N HIS A 304 11.75 9.01 25.80
CA HIS A 304 11.21 10.36 25.94
C HIS A 304 10.58 10.65 27.31
N TYR A 305 10.79 9.79 28.32
CA TYR A 305 10.23 9.90 29.67
C TYR A 305 8.69 9.99 29.75
N ASN A 306 7.99 9.58 28.70
CA ASN A 306 6.53 9.69 28.58
C ASN A 306 5.93 8.30 28.31
N ARG A 307 5.67 7.55 29.39
CA ARG A 307 5.20 6.15 29.31
C ARG A 307 3.70 6.09 29.08
N TYR A 308 3.31 5.78 27.86
CA TYR A 308 1.90 5.59 27.48
C TYR A 308 1.44 4.12 27.51
N CYS A 309 2.34 3.17 27.76
CA CYS A 309 2.05 1.74 27.82
C CYS A 309 3.02 1.01 28.74
N THR A 310 2.70 -0.23 29.08
CA THR A 310 3.56 -1.15 29.84
C THR A 310 4.40 -2.03 28.92
N THR A 311 5.33 -2.83 29.49
CA THR A 311 6.15 -3.73 28.69
C THR A 311 5.36 -4.96 28.24
N HIS A 312 5.34 -5.21 26.93
CA HIS A 312 4.69 -6.35 26.29
C HIS A 312 5.73 -7.19 25.54
N LEU A 313 6.72 -7.67 26.29
CA LEU A 313 7.85 -8.36 25.72
C LEU A 313 7.55 -9.85 25.52
N ILE A 314 7.68 -10.33 24.28
CA ILE A 314 7.54 -11.74 23.92
C ILE A 314 8.68 -12.16 22.97
N ARG A 315 9.21 -13.38 23.14
CA ARG A 315 10.26 -13.92 22.27
C ARG A 315 9.69 -14.41 20.94
N THR A 316 10.41 -14.15 19.86
CA THR A 316 10.01 -14.59 18.52
C THR A 316 9.82 -16.11 18.44
N ALA A 317 10.71 -16.90 19.06
CA ALA A 317 10.60 -18.35 19.09
C ALA A 317 9.28 -18.84 19.70
N VAL A 318 8.86 -18.25 20.83
CA VAL A 318 7.58 -18.58 21.49
C VAL A 318 6.39 -18.25 20.60
N VAL A 319 6.43 -17.11 19.93
CA VAL A 319 5.35 -16.74 18.99
C VAL A 319 5.26 -17.70 17.82
N ASN A 320 6.41 -18.13 17.27
CA ASN A 320 6.45 -19.08 16.17
C ASN A 320 5.90 -20.46 16.59
N GLU A 321 6.23 -20.93 17.80
CA GLU A 321 5.69 -22.19 18.35
C GLU A 321 4.16 -22.11 18.51
N LEU A 322 3.67 -21.03 19.15
CA LEU A 322 2.23 -20.79 19.32
C LEU A 322 1.48 -20.68 17.98
N LEU A 323 2.07 -19.99 17.00
CA LEU A 323 1.47 -19.89 15.68
C LEU A 323 1.39 -21.21 14.94
N LEU A 324 2.46 -22.00 15.00
CA LEU A 324 2.49 -23.31 14.35
C LEU A 324 1.43 -24.24 14.97
N GLU A 325 1.31 -24.24 16.30
CA GLU A 325 0.32 -25.02 17.03
C GLU A 325 -1.10 -24.55 16.68
N ALA A 326 -1.37 -23.25 16.77
CA ALA A 326 -2.68 -22.68 16.45
C ALA A 326 -3.09 -22.91 14.98
N ILE A 327 -2.15 -22.79 14.03
CA ILE A 327 -2.44 -23.07 12.61
C ILE A 327 -2.78 -24.56 12.44
N LYS A 328 -2.02 -25.47 13.05
CA LYS A 328 -2.31 -26.92 13.00
C LYS A 328 -3.69 -27.22 13.55
N GLU A 329 -4.00 -26.76 14.75
CA GLU A 329 -5.29 -27.01 15.41
C GLU A 329 -6.47 -26.47 14.58
N VAL A 330 -6.37 -25.25 14.06
CA VAL A 330 -7.44 -24.67 13.23
C VAL A 330 -7.58 -25.41 11.91
N CYS A 331 -6.46 -25.80 11.27
CA CYS A 331 -6.48 -26.56 10.03
C CYS A 331 -7.05 -27.97 10.24
N ASP A 332 -6.66 -28.67 11.30
CA ASP A 332 -7.17 -29.99 11.64
C ASP A 332 -8.67 -29.93 11.96
N TYR A 333 -9.11 -28.92 12.73
CA TYR A 333 -10.52 -28.71 13.00
C TYR A 333 -11.32 -28.42 11.72
N ALA A 334 -10.81 -27.55 10.85
CA ALA A 334 -11.45 -27.19 9.59
C ALA A 334 -11.55 -28.38 8.62
N LEU A 335 -10.55 -29.28 8.57
CA LEU A 335 -10.55 -30.46 7.70
C LEU A 335 -11.41 -31.59 8.25
N ASN A 336 -11.37 -31.85 9.56
CA ASN A 336 -12.08 -32.95 10.17
C ASN A 336 -13.56 -32.64 10.43
N ASN A 337 -13.91 -31.35 10.60
CA ASN A 337 -15.26 -30.88 10.95
C ASN A 337 -15.71 -29.74 10.02
N GLU A 338 -15.58 -29.93 8.69
CA GLU A 338 -15.85 -28.88 7.70
C GLU A 338 -17.24 -28.22 7.89
N ALA A 339 -18.28 -29.05 8.15
CA ALA A 339 -19.64 -28.54 8.39
C ALA A 339 -19.74 -27.71 9.68
N ALA A 340 -19.16 -28.19 10.79
CA ALA A 340 -19.17 -27.46 12.07
C ALA A 340 -18.30 -26.21 12.01
N PHE A 341 -17.16 -26.25 11.32
CA PHE A 341 -16.31 -25.10 11.07
C PHE A 341 -17.04 -24.02 10.25
N MET A 342 -17.69 -24.44 9.15
CA MET A 342 -18.52 -23.54 8.34
C MET A 342 -19.68 -22.97 9.17
N GLU A 343 -20.33 -23.79 9.98
CA GLU A 343 -21.37 -23.33 10.88
C GLU A 343 -20.83 -22.35 11.92
N GLN A 344 -19.69 -22.59 12.53
CA GLN A 344 -19.09 -21.70 13.53
C GLN A 344 -18.63 -20.36 12.90
N VAL A 345 -17.96 -20.38 11.78
CA VAL A 345 -17.51 -19.19 11.05
C VAL A 345 -18.71 -18.42 10.49
N CYS A 346 -19.71 -19.16 9.99
CA CYS A 346 -20.95 -18.58 9.50
C CYS A 346 -22.00 -18.36 10.61
N SER A 347 -22.05 -19.11 11.73
CA SER A 347 -23.15 -19.10 12.72
C SER A 347 -23.00 -18.06 13.83
N ALA A 348 -21.81 -17.56 14.09
CA ALA A 348 -21.74 -16.26 14.77
C ALA A 348 -22.59 -15.20 14.04
N SER A 349 -23.02 -15.53 12.82
CA SER A 349 -23.66 -14.69 11.82
C SER A 349 -24.94 -15.25 11.19
N SER A 350 -25.16 -16.60 11.06
CA SER A 350 -25.97 -17.09 9.95
C SER A 350 -27.49 -16.94 10.07
N GLU A 351 -28.16 -17.29 11.15
CA GLU A 351 -29.63 -17.11 11.23
C GLU A 351 -30.04 -15.65 11.39
N ARG A 352 -29.31 -14.89 12.18
CA ARG A 352 -29.55 -13.45 12.35
C ARG A 352 -29.17 -12.69 11.10
N GLN A 353 -28.08 -13.07 10.43
CA GLN A 353 -27.60 -12.40 9.21
C GLN A 353 -28.43 -12.78 7.99
N VAL A 354 -28.89 -14.02 7.82
CA VAL A 354 -29.82 -14.39 6.74
C VAL A 354 -31.15 -13.66 6.90
N LYS A 355 -31.67 -13.56 8.13
CA LYS A 355 -32.87 -12.74 8.42
C LYS A 355 -32.59 -11.25 8.21
N ALA A 356 -31.42 -10.76 8.68
CA ALA A 356 -30.99 -9.38 8.47
C ALA A 356 -30.76 -9.07 6.98
N ALA A 357 -30.05 -9.91 6.23
CA ALA A 357 -29.85 -9.75 4.80
C ALA A 357 -31.16 -9.74 4.01
N LYS A 358 -32.13 -10.59 4.39
CA LYS A 358 -33.48 -10.59 3.81
C LYS A 358 -34.22 -9.28 4.12
N ALA A 359 -34.13 -8.81 5.36
CA ALA A 359 -34.74 -7.55 5.77
C ALA A 359 -34.10 -6.35 5.06
N ILE A 360 -32.76 -6.33 4.95
CA ILE A 360 -32.02 -5.30 4.23
C ILE A 360 -32.37 -5.29 2.75
N ARG A 361 -32.43 -6.47 2.09
CA ARG A 361 -32.86 -6.58 0.69
C ARG A 361 -34.28 -6.04 0.47
N GLN A 362 -35.19 -6.33 1.40
CA GLN A 362 -36.56 -5.81 1.33
C GLN A 362 -36.61 -4.30 1.56
N ARG A 363 -35.80 -3.77 2.49
CA ARG A 363 -35.70 -2.33 2.74
C ARG A 363 -35.11 -1.62 1.51
N LYS A 364 -34.01 -2.10 0.98
CA LYS A 364 -33.38 -1.60 -0.26
C LYS A 364 -34.39 -1.55 -1.41
N GLN A 365 -35.12 -2.64 -1.67
CA GLN A 365 -36.13 -2.70 -2.75
C GLN A 365 -37.27 -1.70 -2.55
N ARG A 366 -37.68 -1.43 -1.30
CA ARG A 366 -38.69 -0.40 -1.00
C ARG A 366 -38.13 0.99 -1.25
N SER A 367 -36.90 1.27 -0.81
CA SER A 367 -36.24 2.55 -1.02
C SER A 367 -36.01 2.84 -2.51
N GLU A 368 -35.55 1.86 -3.28
CA GLU A 368 -35.39 1.97 -4.75
C GLU A 368 -36.73 2.27 -5.44
N LYS A 369 -37.80 1.54 -5.11
CA LYS A 369 -39.14 1.80 -5.69
C LYS A 369 -39.64 3.19 -5.35
N ARG A 370 -39.41 3.66 -4.12
CA ARG A 370 -39.83 5.00 -3.68
C ARG A 370 -39.01 6.09 -4.38
N ALA A 371 -37.70 5.88 -4.57
CA ALA A 371 -36.84 6.79 -5.33
C ALA A 371 -37.28 6.90 -6.81
N ASP A 372 -37.67 5.77 -7.44
CA ASP A 372 -38.24 5.77 -8.79
C ASP A 372 -39.58 6.51 -8.86
N GLU A 373 -40.45 6.35 -7.87
CA GLU A 373 -41.72 7.07 -7.77
C GLU A 373 -41.47 8.59 -7.64
N LEU A 374 -40.57 8.99 -6.73
CA LEU A 374 -40.21 10.41 -6.55
C LEU A 374 -39.64 11.01 -7.83
N SER A 375 -38.78 10.28 -8.54
CA SER A 375 -38.23 10.71 -9.82
C SER A 375 -39.32 10.96 -10.88
N ARG A 376 -40.37 10.13 -10.88
CA ARG A 376 -41.53 10.32 -11.75
C ARG A 376 -42.38 11.52 -11.30
N LEU A 377 -42.56 11.72 -10.00
CA LEU A 377 -43.31 12.84 -9.43
C LEU A 377 -42.59 14.17 -9.70
N ILE A 378 -41.27 14.21 -9.58
CA ILE A 378 -40.48 15.40 -9.90
C ILE A 378 -40.66 15.78 -11.39
N ARG A 379 -40.63 14.83 -12.31
CA ARG A 379 -40.88 15.08 -13.74
C ARG A 379 -42.28 15.66 -13.97
N LYS A 380 -43.29 15.07 -13.35
CA LYS A 380 -44.68 15.53 -13.45
C LYS A 380 -44.86 16.92 -12.84
N LEU A 381 -44.21 17.18 -11.70
CA LEU A 381 -44.22 18.46 -11.03
C LEU A 381 -43.63 19.55 -11.95
N TYR A 382 -42.56 19.23 -12.67
CA TYR A 382 -41.95 20.10 -13.66
C TYR A 382 -42.90 20.40 -14.84
N GLU A 383 -43.57 19.36 -15.39
CA GLU A 383 -44.54 19.52 -16.46
C GLU A 383 -45.74 20.37 -16.06
N ASP A 384 -46.26 20.21 -14.83
CA ASP A 384 -47.40 20.96 -14.31
C ASP A 384 -47.02 22.41 -14.01
N ASN A 385 -45.80 22.70 -13.59
CA ASN A 385 -45.28 24.06 -13.43
C ASN A 385 -45.15 24.78 -14.78
N VAL A 386 -44.52 24.13 -15.79
CA VAL A 386 -44.37 24.69 -17.13
C VAL A 386 -45.73 24.95 -17.79
N ASN A 387 -46.74 24.15 -17.53
CA ASN A 387 -48.09 24.29 -18.04
C ASN A 387 -48.93 25.34 -17.25
N GLY A 388 -48.35 26.02 -16.27
CA GLY A 388 -49.03 27.05 -15.47
C GLY A 388 -50.09 26.53 -14.51
N ARG A 389 -50.10 25.23 -14.21
CA ARG A 389 -51.03 24.59 -13.28
C ARG A 389 -50.59 24.70 -11.82
N LEU A 390 -49.31 25.00 -11.60
CA LEU A 390 -48.69 25.12 -10.29
C LEU A 390 -48.00 26.50 -10.17
N SER A 391 -48.09 27.13 -9.00
CA SER A 391 -47.38 28.39 -8.75
C SER A 391 -45.89 28.09 -8.47
N ASP A 392 -45.00 28.98 -8.90
CA ASP A 392 -43.55 28.84 -8.73
C ASP A 392 -43.15 28.60 -7.26
N LYS A 393 -43.78 29.27 -6.33
CA LYS A 393 -43.52 29.13 -4.89
C LYS A 393 -43.84 27.71 -4.37
N LEU A 394 -44.94 27.13 -4.85
CA LEU A 394 -45.34 25.78 -4.44
C LEU A 394 -44.49 24.72 -5.13
N PHE A 395 -44.08 25.01 -6.39
CA PHE A 395 -43.15 24.16 -7.14
C PHE A 395 -41.78 24.07 -6.44
N GLU A 396 -41.17 25.21 -6.06
CA GLU A 396 -39.88 25.21 -5.36
C GLU A 396 -39.96 24.48 -4.02
N GLN A 397 -41.02 24.64 -3.26
CA GLN A 397 -41.20 23.98 -1.98
C GLN A 397 -41.30 22.45 -2.16
N MET A 398 -42.18 21.98 -3.07
CA MET A 398 -42.35 20.54 -3.32
C MET A 398 -41.15 19.90 -3.95
N LEU A 399 -40.41 20.62 -4.83
CA LEU A 399 -39.17 20.16 -5.43
C LEU A 399 -38.11 19.93 -4.34
N HIS A 400 -37.94 20.92 -3.46
CA HIS A 400 -36.99 20.82 -2.35
C HIS A 400 -37.30 19.63 -1.43
N ASP A 401 -38.56 19.42 -1.09
CA ASP A 401 -38.97 18.29 -0.24
C ASP A 401 -38.72 16.92 -0.91
N PHE A 402 -39.00 16.84 -2.22
CA PHE A 402 -38.76 15.58 -2.98
C PHE A 402 -37.28 15.32 -3.22
N GLU A 403 -36.47 16.34 -3.46
CA GLU A 403 -35.03 16.22 -3.59
C GLU A 403 -34.38 15.75 -2.28
N ALA A 404 -34.79 16.32 -1.14
CA ALA A 404 -34.29 15.91 0.18
C ALA A 404 -34.69 14.46 0.52
N GLU A 405 -35.93 14.05 0.19
CA GLU A 405 -36.36 12.65 0.37
C GLU A 405 -35.56 11.70 -0.55
N LEU A 406 -35.31 12.10 -1.79
CA LEU A 406 -34.56 11.30 -2.76
C LEU A 406 -33.09 11.14 -2.35
N GLU A 407 -32.45 12.19 -1.85
CA GLU A 407 -31.10 12.13 -1.30
C GLU A 407 -31.01 11.17 -0.12
N SER A 408 -31.90 11.28 0.84
CA SER A 408 -31.98 10.38 1.99
C SER A 408 -32.19 8.91 1.60
N LEU A 409 -33.03 8.64 0.58
CA LEU A 409 -33.27 7.29 0.07
C LEU A 409 -32.04 6.73 -0.67
N THR A 410 -31.31 7.55 -1.44
CA THR A 410 -30.09 7.13 -2.12
C THR A 410 -28.98 6.80 -1.15
N GLU A 411 -28.82 7.60 -0.08
CA GLU A 411 -27.89 7.29 1.00
C GLU A 411 -28.24 5.96 1.69
N SER A 412 -29.54 5.74 1.99
CA SER A 412 -30.02 4.50 2.59
C SER A 412 -29.76 3.29 1.71
N VAL A 413 -29.97 3.39 0.39
CA VAL A 413 -29.67 2.32 -0.58
C VAL A 413 -28.19 2.00 -0.59
N THR A 414 -27.34 3.03 -0.59
CA THR A 414 -25.87 2.86 -0.58
C THR A 414 -25.39 2.15 0.70
N GLN A 415 -25.94 2.52 1.85
CA GLN A 415 -25.64 1.86 3.12
C GLN A 415 -26.10 0.40 3.14
N ASP A 416 -27.30 0.12 2.62
CA ASP A 416 -27.83 -1.23 2.49
C ASP A 416 -27.01 -2.12 1.55
N GLU A 417 -26.47 -1.55 0.46
CA GLU A 417 -25.54 -2.24 -0.45
C GLU A 417 -24.23 -2.60 0.23
N GLN A 418 -23.65 -1.67 0.96
CA GLN A 418 -22.39 -1.90 1.69
C GLN A 418 -22.56 -3.01 2.75
N GLU A 419 -23.69 -3.02 3.45
CA GLU A 419 -23.97 -4.03 4.47
C GLU A 419 -24.23 -5.42 3.87
N LEU A 420 -24.96 -5.50 2.75
CA LEU A 420 -25.15 -6.76 2.00
C LEU A 420 -23.84 -7.30 1.45
N ASP A 421 -22.99 -6.43 0.96
CA ASP A 421 -21.66 -6.80 0.45
C ASP A 421 -20.76 -7.32 1.57
N ARG A 422 -20.83 -6.72 2.76
CA ARG A 422 -20.14 -7.22 3.96
C ARG A 422 -20.57 -8.64 4.33
N ILE A 423 -21.88 -8.88 4.39
CA ILE A 423 -22.44 -10.20 4.73
C ILE A 423 -22.04 -11.25 3.68
N SER A 424 -22.06 -10.89 2.40
CA SER A 424 -21.64 -11.76 1.31
C SER A 424 -20.17 -12.15 1.39
N ARG A 425 -19.30 -11.19 1.74
CA ARG A 425 -17.86 -11.43 1.88
C ARG A 425 -17.51 -12.41 2.99
N GLU A 426 -18.26 -12.42 4.09
CA GLU A 426 -18.00 -13.32 5.23
C GLU A 426 -18.18 -14.80 4.82
N THR A 427 -19.21 -15.14 4.05
CA THR A 427 -19.43 -16.51 3.56
C THR A 427 -18.35 -16.95 2.56
N VAL A 428 -18.02 -16.08 1.60
CA VAL A 428 -16.95 -16.32 0.63
C VAL A 428 -15.59 -16.49 1.32
N ASN A 429 -15.36 -15.78 2.42
CA ASN A 429 -14.11 -15.87 3.16
C ASN A 429 -13.91 -17.23 3.86
N ALA A 430 -14.96 -17.87 4.37
CA ALA A 430 -14.88 -19.20 4.97
C ALA A 430 -14.49 -20.27 3.92
N GLU A 431 -15.10 -20.21 2.73
CA GLU A 431 -14.74 -21.11 1.62
C GLU A 431 -13.28 -20.91 1.17
N LYS A 432 -12.82 -19.66 1.13
CA LYS A 432 -11.44 -19.33 0.80
C LYS A 432 -10.45 -19.85 1.83
N PHE A 433 -10.80 -19.76 3.12
CA PHE A 433 -9.96 -20.31 4.17
C PHE A 433 -9.83 -21.83 4.03
N LEU A 434 -10.93 -22.56 3.77
CA LEU A 434 -10.89 -23.99 3.50
C LEU A 434 -10.06 -24.35 2.28
N ALA A 435 -10.16 -23.56 1.20
CA ALA A 435 -9.33 -23.75 0.02
C ALA A 435 -7.83 -23.52 0.34
N LEU A 436 -7.52 -22.54 1.19
CA LEU A 436 -6.17 -22.29 1.69
C LEU A 436 -5.65 -23.45 2.54
N VAL A 437 -6.47 -23.98 3.45
CA VAL A 437 -6.11 -25.15 4.28
C VAL A 437 -5.80 -26.37 3.40
N LYS A 438 -6.64 -26.64 2.39
CA LYS A 438 -6.46 -27.76 1.46
C LYS A 438 -5.20 -27.61 0.57
N LYS A 439 -4.69 -26.39 0.38
CA LYS A 439 -3.45 -26.11 -0.37
C LYS A 439 -2.20 -26.54 0.40
N TYR A 440 -2.21 -26.50 1.73
CA TYR A 440 -1.09 -26.85 2.59
C TYR A 440 -1.28 -28.27 3.16
N THR A 441 -0.38 -29.17 2.82
CA THR A 441 -0.40 -30.56 3.30
C THR A 441 0.63 -30.85 4.38
N ASP A 442 1.61 -29.97 4.55
CA ASP A 442 2.70 -30.12 5.52
C ASP A 442 2.78 -28.90 6.43
N PHE A 443 2.58 -29.14 7.71
CA PHE A 443 2.67 -28.16 8.80
C PHE A 443 3.86 -28.46 9.74
N SER A 444 4.91 -29.10 9.24
CA SER A 444 6.10 -29.42 10.04
C SER A 444 6.88 -28.17 10.43
N GLU A 445 6.99 -27.20 9.53
CA GLU A 445 7.71 -25.95 9.72
C GLU A 445 6.88 -24.73 9.34
N LEU A 446 6.98 -23.66 10.15
CA LEU A 446 6.30 -22.41 9.91
C LEU A 446 7.05 -21.57 8.87
N THR A 447 6.53 -21.52 7.65
CA THR A 447 7.13 -20.71 6.59
C THR A 447 6.62 -19.26 6.60
N PRO A 448 7.41 -18.27 6.11
CA PRO A 448 6.93 -16.89 5.98
C PRO A 448 5.68 -16.75 5.09
N ALA A 449 5.52 -17.61 4.10
CA ALA A 449 4.34 -17.66 3.25
C ALA A 449 3.10 -18.09 4.04
N MET A 450 3.22 -19.15 4.85
CA MET A 450 2.13 -19.58 5.75
C MET A 450 1.72 -18.48 6.72
N ILE A 451 2.68 -17.83 7.39
CA ILE A 451 2.39 -16.72 8.30
C ILE A 451 1.57 -15.63 7.58
N ASN A 452 2.01 -15.23 6.40
CA ASN A 452 1.33 -14.18 5.65
C ASN A 452 -0.02 -14.64 5.07
N GLU A 453 -0.20 -15.89 4.71
CA GLU A 453 -1.45 -16.42 4.16
C GLU A 453 -2.49 -16.75 5.23
N PHE A 454 -2.08 -17.22 6.40
CA PHE A 454 -3.00 -17.59 7.48
C PHE A 454 -3.26 -16.47 8.48
N VAL A 455 -2.27 -15.62 8.79
CA VAL A 455 -2.36 -14.68 9.91
C VAL A 455 -2.66 -13.26 9.44
N GLU A 456 -3.72 -12.66 9.97
CA GLU A 456 -4.08 -11.25 9.77
C GLU A 456 -3.31 -10.36 10.76
N LYS A 457 -3.44 -10.66 12.05
CA LYS A 457 -2.80 -9.92 13.14
C LYS A 457 -2.69 -10.77 14.39
N ILE A 458 -1.76 -10.39 15.27
CA ILE A 458 -1.51 -11.02 16.57
C ILE A 458 -1.56 -9.92 17.62
N LEU A 459 -2.42 -10.09 18.64
CA LEU A 459 -2.48 -9.21 19.80
C LEU A 459 -1.74 -9.85 20.96
N VAL A 460 -0.85 -9.09 21.59
CA VAL A 460 -0.05 -9.52 22.73
C VAL A 460 -0.46 -8.71 23.94
N HIS A 461 -1.01 -9.38 24.96
CA HIS A 461 -1.40 -8.79 26.22
C HIS A 461 -0.21 -8.58 27.16
N GLN A 462 -0.41 -7.82 28.23
CA GLN A 462 0.58 -7.66 29.26
C GLN A 462 0.81 -8.99 29.97
N ALA A 463 2.07 -9.35 30.19
CA ALA A 463 2.39 -10.55 30.94
C ALA A 463 2.06 -10.38 32.43
N GLU A 464 1.43 -11.37 33.01
CA GLU A 464 1.09 -11.47 34.43
C GLU A 464 2.05 -12.39 35.16
N GLY A 465 2.19 -12.20 36.46
CA GLY A 465 3.08 -13.00 37.29
C GLY A 465 4.57 -12.66 37.16
N LYS A 466 5.41 -13.40 37.87
CA LYS A 466 6.88 -13.23 37.89
C LYS A 466 7.61 -14.59 37.86
N GLY A 467 8.72 -14.65 37.13
CA GLY A 467 9.56 -15.85 37.10
C GLY A 467 8.87 -17.04 36.40
N ALA A 468 8.76 -18.18 37.07
CA ALA A 468 8.20 -19.40 36.49
C ALA A 468 6.67 -19.41 36.41
N SER A 469 5.98 -18.49 37.12
CA SER A 469 4.53 -18.32 37.05
C SER A 469 4.11 -17.17 36.13
N ARG A 470 4.99 -16.75 35.24
CA ARG A 470 4.66 -15.72 34.26
C ARG A 470 3.81 -16.32 33.15
N THR A 471 2.62 -15.80 32.98
CA THR A 471 1.69 -16.10 31.91
C THR A 471 1.53 -14.87 31.01
N GLN A 472 1.25 -15.08 29.74
CA GLN A 472 1.01 -14.00 28.80
C GLN A 472 -0.01 -14.47 27.77
N GLU A 473 -1.11 -13.77 27.66
CA GLU A 473 -2.15 -14.06 26.68
C GLU A 473 -1.74 -13.51 25.31
N VAL A 474 -1.99 -14.33 24.26
CA VAL A 474 -1.75 -13.98 22.88
C VAL A 474 -2.97 -14.36 22.07
N GLU A 475 -3.57 -13.39 21.38
CA GLU A 475 -4.71 -13.64 20.50
C GLU A 475 -4.24 -13.63 19.05
N ILE A 476 -4.61 -14.67 18.31
CA ILE A 476 -4.27 -14.83 16.89
C ILE A 476 -5.54 -14.66 16.06
N PHE A 477 -5.49 -13.75 15.09
CA PHE A 477 -6.54 -13.53 14.13
C PHE A 477 -6.13 -14.07 12.79
N PHE A 478 -6.93 -15.00 12.28
CA PHE A 478 -6.68 -15.63 10.99
C PHE A 478 -7.30 -14.79 9.85
N ASN A 479 -6.63 -14.80 8.71
CA ASN A 479 -7.16 -14.21 7.49
C ASN A 479 -8.48 -14.90 7.13
N PHE A 480 -9.45 -14.13 6.66
CA PHE A 480 -10.77 -14.57 6.23
C PHE A 480 -11.75 -14.96 7.35
N VAL A 481 -11.28 -15.56 8.44
CA VAL A 481 -12.16 -16.12 9.49
C VAL A 481 -12.02 -15.44 10.85
N GLY A 482 -11.04 -14.57 11.03
CA GLY A 482 -10.82 -13.84 12.29
C GLY A 482 -10.31 -14.71 13.43
N LYS A 483 -10.83 -14.52 14.65
CA LYS A 483 -10.50 -15.35 15.81
C LYS A 483 -11.37 -16.61 15.77
N VAL A 484 -10.74 -17.77 15.72
CA VAL A 484 -11.42 -19.07 15.77
C VAL A 484 -11.30 -19.63 17.18
N GLU A 485 -12.42 -19.97 17.80
CA GLU A 485 -12.47 -20.65 19.10
C GLU A 485 -12.69 -22.14 18.85
N ILE A 486 -11.65 -22.94 19.08
CA ILE A 486 -11.76 -24.39 18.94
C ILE A 486 -12.38 -24.94 20.23
N PRO A 487 -13.48 -25.71 20.17
CA PRO A 487 -14.02 -26.36 21.32
C PRO A 487 -13.03 -27.42 21.84
N HIS A 488 -12.32 -27.12 22.90
CA HIS A 488 -11.53 -28.12 23.60
C HIS A 488 -12.45 -28.93 24.51
N GLU A 489 -12.43 -30.25 24.40
CA GLU A 489 -12.97 -31.10 25.45
C GLU A 489 -12.19 -30.76 26.72
N GLU A 490 -12.92 -30.44 27.81
CA GLU A 490 -12.28 -30.25 29.12
C GLU A 490 -11.47 -31.52 29.42
N ILE A 491 -10.15 -31.38 29.42
CA ILE A 491 -9.25 -32.46 29.82
C ILE A 491 -9.51 -32.68 31.30
N VAL A 492 -10.36 -33.65 31.62
CA VAL A 492 -10.59 -34.09 32.97
C VAL A 492 -9.31 -34.80 33.42
N LEU A 493 -8.42 -34.01 34.03
CA LEU A 493 -7.19 -34.54 34.62
C LEU A 493 -7.55 -35.65 35.62
N THR A 494 -6.87 -36.79 35.47
CA THR A 494 -7.00 -37.88 36.45
C THR A 494 -6.52 -37.41 37.83
N GLU A 495 -6.98 -38.02 38.89
CA GLU A 495 -6.59 -37.65 40.26
C GLU A 495 -5.07 -37.80 40.49
N GLU A 496 -4.42 -38.71 39.75
CA GLU A 496 -2.97 -38.88 39.75
C GLU A 496 -2.24 -37.73 39.09
N GLU A 497 -2.77 -37.20 37.97
CA GLU A 497 -2.19 -36.02 37.26
C GLU A 497 -2.39 -34.74 38.08
N LYS A 498 -3.55 -34.58 38.74
CA LYS A 498 -3.79 -33.48 39.66
C LYS A 498 -2.81 -33.51 40.85
N ALA A 499 -2.56 -34.70 41.41
CA ALA A 499 -1.63 -34.88 42.50
C ALA A 499 -0.17 -34.59 42.06
N ALA A 500 0.24 -35.02 40.86
CA ALA A 500 1.55 -34.73 40.29
C ALA A 500 1.75 -33.23 40.03
N LEU A 501 0.74 -32.54 39.50
CA LEU A 501 0.77 -31.10 39.30
C LEU A 501 0.88 -30.33 40.64
N ALA A 502 0.10 -30.73 41.63
CA ALA A 502 0.13 -30.12 42.95
C ALA A 502 1.50 -30.37 43.65
N GLU A 503 2.12 -31.51 43.47
CA GLU A 503 3.46 -31.77 43.98
C GLU A 503 4.52 -30.93 43.25
N GLN A 504 4.40 -30.79 41.94
CA GLN A 504 5.29 -29.95 41.15
C GLN A 504 5.18 -28.47 41.58
N GLU A 505 3.99 -27.98 41.83
CA GLU A 505 3.75 -26.61 42.35
C GLU A 505 4.33 -26.43 43.74
N ARG A 506 4.17 -27.41 44.65
CA ARG A 506 4.81 -27.38 45.97
C ARG A 506 6.33 -27.35 45.89
N ARG A 507 6.93 -28.11 44.98
CA ARG A 507 8.39 -28.10 44.73
C ARG A 507 8.84 -26.72 44.20
N ARG A 508 8.07 -26.13 43.28
CA ARG A 508 8.33 -24.77 42.73
C ARG A 508 8.22 -23.71 43.82
N ALA A 509 7.18 -23.77 44.66
CA ALA A 509 6.97 -22.85 45.77
C ALA A 509 8.12 -22.91 46.79
N LYS A 510 8.55 -24.13 47.19
CA LYS A 510 9.70 -24.32 48.09
C LYS A 510 11.01 -23.75 47.52
N LYS A 511 11.23 -23.97 46.19
CA LYS A 511 12.43 -23.40 45.51
C LYS A 511 12.37 -21.85 45.41
N ALA A 512 11.19 -21.28 45.18
CA ALA A 512 10.99 -19.83 45.17
C ALA A 512 11.23 -19.20 46.55
N GLU A 513 10.75 -19.86 47.62
CA GLU A 513 10.95 -19.42 48.98
C GLU A 513 12.45 -19.50 49.39
N TYR A 514 13.13 -20.59 49.05
CA TYR A 514 14.56 -20.72 49.24
C TYR A 514 15.36 -19.60 48.55
N ASN A 515 15.04 -19.33 47.29
CA ASN A 515 15.67 -18.26 46.50
C ASN A 515 15.39 -16.88 47.11
N ARG A 516 14.18 -16.62 47.62
CA ARG A 516 13.81 -15.39 48.29
C ARG A 516 14.67 -15.17 49.54
N ARG A 517 14.74 -16.20 50.42
CA ARG A 517 15.59 -16.15 51.64
C ARG A 517 17.08 -15.98 51.32
N TYR A 518 17.56 -16.65 50.27
CA TYR A 518 18.97 -16.49 49.83
C TYR A 518 19.24 -15.05 49.33
N MET A 519 18.35 -14.47 48.56
CA MET A 519 18.52 -13.09 48.08
C MET A 519 18.38 -12.05 49.19
N GLU A 520 17.52 -12.26 50.17
CA GLU A 520 17.43 -11.40 51.38
C GLU A 520 18.71 -11.46 52.18
N LYS A 521 19.29 -12.64 52.41
CA LYS A 521 20.56 -12.80 53.08
C LYS A 521 21.69 -12.09 52.34
N LYS A 522 21.72 -12.20 51.04
CA LYS A 522 22.72 -11.53 50.18
C LYS A 522 22.56 -9.99 50.18
N ARG A 523 21.32 -9.50 50.17
CA ARG A 523 21.04 -8.06 50.32
C ARG A 523 21.45 -7.50 51.67
N ARG A 524 21.30 -8.28 52.74
CA ARG A 524 21.74 -7.90 54.09
C ARG A 524 23.26 -7.82 54.17
N GLN A 525 23.96 -8.83 53.63
CA GLN A 525 25.43 -8.81 53.55
C GLN A 525 25.97 -7.63 52.73
N TRP A 526 25.30 -7.28 51.65
CA TRP A 526 25.67 -6.13 50.81
C TRP A 526 25.45 -4.78 51.50
N ARG A 527 24.43 -4.65 52.36
CA ARG A 527 24.23 -3.44 53.16
C ARG A 527 25.30 -3.32 54.22
N GLU A 528 25.57 -4.38 54.98
CA GLU A 528 26.60 -4.43 55.99
C GLU A 528 28.02 -4.17 55.42
N GLN A 529 28.28 -4.63 54.20
CA GLN A 529 29.53 -4.33 53.52
C GLN A 529 29.63 -2.86 53.10
N ARG A 530 28.57 -2.26 52.57
CA ARG A 530 28.52 -0.83 52.21
C ARG A 530 28.65 0.10 53.42
N GLU A 531 28.05 -0.28 54.54
CA GLU A 531 28.17 0.49 55.79
C GLU A 531 29.62 0.50 56.28
N ARG A 532 30.32 -0.62 56.23
CA ARG A 532 31.75 -0.72 56.56
C ARG A 532 32.66 0.05 55.58
N GLU A 533 32.33 0.10 54.32
CA GLU A 533 33.07 0.89 53.31
C GLU A 533 32.82 2.40 53.45
N GLN A 534 31.75 2.82 54.11
CA GLN A 534 31.45 4.24 54.40
C GLN A 534 32.04 4.71 55.74
N GLU A 535 32.38 3.78 56.66
CA GLU A 535 33.03 4.08 57.94
C GLU A 535 34.58 4.08 57.86
N GLN A 536 35.15 3.65 56.72
CA GLN A 536 36.57 3.81 56.36
C GLN A 536 36.80 5.02 55.46
#